data_afa4598b960c00b0577a35f4cb938bef
#
_entry.id   afa4598b960c00b0577a35f4cb938bef
#
_cell.length_a   1.000
_cell.length_b   1.000
_cell.length_c   1.000
_cell.angle_alpha   90.00
_cell.angle_beta   90.00
_cell.angle_gamma   90.00
#
_symmetry.space_group_name_H-M   'P 1'
#
loop_
_entity.id
_entity.type
_entity.pdbx_description
1 polymer ?
#
loop_
_entity_poly.entity_id
_entity_poly.type
_entity_poly.pdbx_seq_one_letter_code
_entity_poly.pdbx_strand_id
1 'polypeptide(L)'
;TEIFSASELHRHGDIVAPRIYSTGAILYGAESLGYKAIINNYDDAFFHVQRLKEAGAISVKSYNQPRRDQRQQILWASHEQQMMVVPEGGGKMQQNRTMLVDGHTGLEHSFPVTRGYDDVTQLWSATEFGYTPTFIVSYGGLMGEEYWYDRTEVWKNERLLRYVPSTMLDSRSIRRPTAPDNQYTHPQVAKYAKELRDKGVSVHIGAHGQREGLGAHWELWSMEQGGFTPW
;
A
#
# COMPACT_ATOMS: atom_id res chain seq x y z
N THR A 1 17.81 -0.74 -9.80
CA THR A 1 17.98 -1.31 -8.64
C THR A 1 17.46 -2.72 -8.67
N GLU A 2 17.72 -3.50 -7.68
CA GLU A 2 17.53 -4.97 -7.64
C GLU A 2 16.17 -5.45 -8.14
N ILE A 3 15.10 -4.73 -7.81
CA ILE A 3 13.74 -5.12 -8.22
C ILE A 3 13.52 -5.04 -9.74
N PHE A 4 14.14 -4.08 -10.42
CA PHE A 4 14.07 -4.00 -11.88
C PHE A 4 14.88 -5.12 -12.52
N SER A 5 16.04 -5.46 -11.96
CA SER A 5 16.82 -6.63 -12.42
C SER A 5 16.04 -7.93 -12.22
N ALA A 6 15.32 -8.10 -11.10
CA ALA A 6 14.44 -9.25 -10.91
C ALA A 6 13.31 -9.30 -11.95
N SER A 7 12.73 -8.14 -12.31
CA SER A 7 11.73 -8.04 -13.37
C SER A 7 12.30 -8.45 -14.74
N GLU A 8 13.53 -8.06 -15.04
CA GLU A 8 14.22 -8.45 -16.27
C GLU A 8 14.52 -9.95 -16.32
N LEU A 9 15.08 -10.53 -15.25
CA LEU A 9 15.32 -11.96 -15.13
C LEU A 9 14.03 -12.77 -15.32
N HIS A 10 12.91 -12.31 -14.75
CA HIS A 10 11.61 -12.94 -14.96
C HIS A 10 11.17 -12.85 -16.44
N ARG A 11 11.29 -11.68 -17.08
CA ARG A 11 10.91 -11.51 -18.48
C ARG A 11 11.78 -12.34 -19.43
N HIS A 12 13.05 -12.52 -19.09
CA HIS A 12 13.98 -13.34 -19.84
C HIS A 12 13.77 -14.85 -19.63
N GLY A 13 13.09 -15.24 -18.56
CA GLY A 13 12.82 -16.64 -18.22
C GLY A 13 13.87 -17.29 -17.32
N ASP A 14 14.79 -16.52 -16.76
CA ASP A 14 15.85 -17.03 -15.87
C ASP A 14 15.32 -17.35 -14.47
N ILE A 15 14.18 -16.76 -14.08
CA ILE A 15 13.49 -17.07 -12.80
C ILE A 15 12.01 -17.29 -13.02
N VAL A 16 11.43 -18.15 -12.19
CA VAL A 16 9.98 -18.36 -12.11
C VAL A 16 9.42 -17.41 -11.05
N ALA A 17 8.67 -16.41 -11.49
CA ALA A 17 8.07 -15.40 -10.64
C ALA A 17 6.79 -14.83 -11.29
N PRO A 18 5.91 -14.16 -10.56
CA PRO A 18 4.88 -13.33 -11.16
C PRO A 18 5.52 -12.15 -11.93
N ARG A 19 4.75 -11.47 -12.78
CA ARG A 19 5.20 -10.22 -13.39
C ARG A 19 5.49 -9.18 -12.30
N ILE A 20 6.68 -8.59 -12.35
CA ILE A 20 7.18 -7.67 -11.34
C ILE A 20 7.17 -6.25 -11.92
N TYR A 21 6.45 -5.36 -11.24
CA TYR A 21 6.46 -3.93 -11.49
C TYR A 21 6.94 -3.21 -10.23
N SER A 22 7.59 -2.07 -10.39
CA SER A 22 8.10 -1.30 -9.26
C SER A 22 8.01 0.20 -9.52
N THR A 23 7.86 0.95 -8.45
CA THR A 23 7.99 2.41 -8.46
C THR A 23 9.45 2.87 -8.36
N GLY A 24 10.37 1.94 -8.06
CA GLY A 24 11.78 2.28 -7.83
C GLY A 24 12.01 3.13 -6.57
N ALA A 25 12.86 4.14 -6.67
CA ALA A 25 13.15 5.03 -5.55
C ALA A 25 11.91 5.85 -5.15
N ILE A 26 11.70 5.97 -3.86
CA ILE A 26 10.59 6.72 -3.28
C ILE A 26 10.84 8.23 -3.46
N LEU A 27 9.84 8.98 -3.90
CA LEU A 27 9.90 10.44 -3.97
C LEU A 27 9.43 11.02 -2.64
N TYR A 28 10.24 11.89 -2.04
CA TYR A 28 9.96 12.47 -0.73
C TYR A 28 10.50 13.89 -0.60
N GLY A 29 9.75 14.77 0.01
CA GLY A 29 10.07 16.20 0.12
C GLY A 29 10.82 16.59 1.38
N ALA A 30 11.51 15.68 2.04
CA ALA A 30 12.34 15.95 3.19
C ALA A 30 13.54 14.99 3.26
N GLU A 31 14.59 15.39 3.94
CA GLU A 31 15.72 14.49 4.22
C GLU A 31 15.27 13.27 5.02
N SER A 32 15.75 12.12 4.61
CA SER A 32 15.38 10.84 5.23
C SER A 32 16.38 9.74 4.86
N LEU A 33 16.52 8.76 5.74
CA LEU A 33 17.30 7.57 5.45
C LEU A 33 16.57 6.67 4.45
N GLY A 34 17.33 5.88 3.69
CA GLY A 34 16.83 4.85 2.78
C GLY A 34 16.76 5.29 1.32
N TYR A 35 16.06 4.53 0.50
CA TYR A 35 15.96 4.69 -0.96
C TYR A 35 14.99 5.82 -1.36
N LYS A 36 15.24 7.04 -0.92
CA LYS A 36 14.41 8.20 -1.20
C LYS A 36 15.14 9.22 -2.07
N ALA A 37 14.42 9.76 -3.04
CA ALA A 37 14.84 10.89 -3.85
C ALA A 37 14.16 12.15 -3.31
N ILE A 38 14.95 13.17 -2.99
CA ILE A 38 14.45 14.40 -2.38
C ILE A 38 13.84 15.29 -3.45
N ILE A 39 12.62 15.76 -3.19
CA ILE A 39 11.88 16.67 -4.07
C ILE A 39 11.72 18.01 -3.34
N ASN A 40 12.42 19.03 -3.80
CA ASN A 40 12.33 20.40 -3.27
C ASN A 40 11.46 21.30 -4.15
N ASN A 41 11.44 21.02 -5.46
CA ASN A 41 10.78 21.83 -6.47
C ASN A 41 10.32 20.94 -7.65
N TYR A 42 9.72 21.58 -8.65
CA TYR A 42 9.23 20.91 -9.85
C TYR A 42 10.35 20.25 -10.68
N ASP A 43 11.49 20.92 -10.81
CA ASP A 43 12.60 20.38 -11.63
C ASP A 43 13.16 19.09 -11.02
N ASP A 44 13.27 19.01 -9.69
CA ASP A 44 13.62 17.78 -8.99
C ASP A 44 12.57 16.67 -9.26
N ALA A 45 11.28 17.03 -9.18
CA ALA A 45 10.20 16.08 -9.43
C ALA A 45 10.27 15.55 -10.88
N PHE A 46 10.41 16.43 -11.86
CA PHE A 46 10.51 16.07 -13.27
C PHE A 46 11.71 15.17 -13.56
N PHE A 47 12.88 15.54 -13.07
CA PHE A 47 14.11 14.76 -13.22
C PHE A 47 13.98 13.35 -12.63
N HIS A 48 13.45 13.25 -11.41
CA HIS A 48 13.34 11.95 -10.75
C HIS A 48 12.26 11.06 -11.37
N VAL A 49 11.14 11.62 -11.81
CA VAL A 49 10.09 10.88 -12.54
C VAL A 49 10.66 10.35 -13.86
N GLN A 50 11.37 11.20 -14.64
CA GLN A 50 12.01 10.78 -15.88
C GLN A 50 12.99 9.64 -15.66
N ARG A 51 13.89 9.78 -14.70
CA ARG A 51 14.88 8.75 -14.34
C ARG A 51 14.23 7.42 -13.96
N LEU A 52 13.13 7.45 -13.23
CA LEU A 52 12.40 6.24 -12.84
C LEU A 52 11.70 5.59 -14.03
N LYS A 53 11.11 6.40 -14.92
CA LYS A 53 10.51 5.92 -16.17
C LYS A 53 11.55 5.23 -17.05
N GLU A 54 12.70 5.85 -17.25
CA GLU A 54 13.81 5.29 -18.03
C GLU A 54 14.36 3.98 -17.40
N ALA A 55 14.28 3.83 -16.07
CA ALA A 55 14.64 2.60 -15.39
C ALA A 55 13.56 1.50 -15.49
N GLY A 56 12.42 1.77 -16.14
CA GLY A 56 11.34 0.80 -16.35
C GLY A 56 10.19 0.85 -15.33
N ALA A 57 10.12 1.89 -14.50
CA ALA A 57 8.95 2.11 -13.64
C ALA A 57 7.74 2.52 -14.49
N ILE A 58 6.55 2.06 -14.10
CA ILE A 58 5.27 2.47 -14.70
C ILE A 58 4.49 3.44 -13.80
N SER A 59 4.94 3.58 -12.56
CA SER A 59 4.38 4.46 -11.54
C SER A 59 5.48 4.97 -10.63
N VAL A 60 5.21 6.03 -9.90
CA VAL A 60 6.11 6.57 -8.88
C VAL A 60 5.43 6.56 -7.51
N LYS A 61 6.21 6.29 -6.47
CA LYS A 61 5.75 6.37 -5.07
C LYS A 61 5.93 7.80 -4.56
N SER A 62 4.83 8.48 -4.25
CA SER A 62 4.83 9.76 -3.52
C SER A 62 4.63 9.47 -2.03
N TYR A 63 5.72 9.50 -1.26
CA TYR A 63 5.68 9.16 0.15
C TYR A 63 5.22 10.37 0.97
N ASN A 64 4.37 10.20 1.94
CA ASN A 64 3.92 11.16 2.97
C ASN A 64 4.50 12.58 2.87
N GLN A 65 4.36 13.25 1.72
CA GLN A 65 4.98 14.54 1.45
C GLN A 65 4.63 15.55 2.56
N PRO A 66 5.61 16.27 3.12
CA PRO A 66 5.36 17.23 4.18
C PRO A 66 4.41 18.36 3.76
N ARG A 67 4.48 18.76 2.49
CA ARG A 67 3.67 19.84 1.92
C ARG A 67 2.85 19.37 0.73
N ARG A 68 1.68 19.97 0.56
CA ARG A 68 0.78 19.65 -0.56
C ARG A 68 1.35 20.06 -1.91
N ASP A 69 2.06 21.20 -1.98
CA ASP A 69 2.71 21.66 -3.21
C ASP A 69 3.72 20.65 -3.76
N GLN A 70 4.47 19.97 -2.89
CA GLN A 70 5.38 18.90 -3.31
C GLN A 70 4.63 17.73 -3.97
N ARG A 71 3.47 17.33 -3.43
CA ARG A 71 2.62 16.30 -4.07
C ARG A 71 2.14 16.76 -5.45
N GLN A 72 1.71 18.01 -5.55
CA GLN A 72 1.22 18.59 -6.81
C GLN A 72 2.33 18.69 -7.86
N GLN A 73 3.56 19.01 -7.47
CA GLN A 73 4.72 19.01 -8.36
C GLN A 73 5.02 17.62 -8.90
N ILE A 74 4.98 16.60 -8.03
CA ILE A 74 5.15 15.20 -8.46
C ILE A 74 4.04 14.78 -9.42
N LEU A 75 2.79 15.14 -9.13
CA LEU A 75 1.65 14.84 -10.01
C LEU A 75 1.80 15.48 -11.38
N TRP A 76 2.16 16.75 -11.42
CA TRP A 76 2.36 17.46 -12.67
C TRP A 76 3.49 16.84 -13.50
N ALA A 77 4.67 16.65 -12.90
CA ALA A 77 5.79 15.99 -13.56
C ALA A 77 5.45 14.58 -14.07
N SER A 78 4.65 13.84 -13.30
CA SER A 78 4.22 12.50 -13.68
C SER A 78 3.19 12.51 -14.80
N HIS A 79 2.24 13.45 -14.77
CA HIS A 79 1.25 13.62 -15.82
C HIS A 79 1.91 13.93 -17.19
N GLU A 80 2.86 14.87 -17.23
CA GLU A 80 3.60 15.20 -18.45
C GLU A 80 4.37 14.01 -19.02
N GLN A 81 4.78 13.09 -18.16
CA GLN A 81 5.53 11.90 -18.54
C GLN A 81 4.67 10.64 -18.63
N GLN A 82 3.35 10.77 -18.50
CA GLN A 82 2.40 9.66 -18.57
C GLN A 82 2.71 8.54 -17.55
N MET A 83 3.02 8.93 -16.33
CA MET A 83 3.30 8.04 -15.21
C MET A 83 2.18 8.10 -14.17
N MET A 84 1.81 6.95 -13.63
CA MET A 84 0.92 6.87 -12.47
C MET A 84 1.61 7.35 -11.20
N VAL A 85 0.86 7.94 -10.27
CA VAL A 85 1.38 8.37 -8.97
C VAL A 85 0.62 7.67 -7.85
N VAL A 86 1.34 6.84 -7.09
CA VAL A 86 0.83 6.08 -5.95
C VAL A 86 1.26 6.80 -4.66
N PRO A 87 0.34 7.49 -3.97
CA PRO A 87 0.69 8.16 -2.72
C PRO A 87 0.63 7.18 -1.55
N GLU A 88 1.49 7.41 -0.58
CA GLU A 88 1.31 6.83 0.74
C GLU A 88 0.20 7.56 1.47
N GLY A 89 -0.88 6.87 1.81
CA GLY A 89 -1.87 7.36 2.75
C GLY A 89 -1.32 7.42 4.18
N GLY A 90 -1.99 8.11 5.05
CA GLY A 90 -1.56 8.28 6.43
C GLY A 90 -2.73 8.42 7.41
N GLY A 91 -2.40 8.54 8.69
CA GLY A 91 -3.37 8.72 9.77
C GLY A 91 -4.13 10.06 9.76
N LYS A 92 -4.00 10.88 8.71
CA LYS A 92 -4.65 12.19 8.59
C LYS A 92 -5.70 12.17 7.49
N MET A 93 -6.96 12.19 7.87
CA MET A 93 -8.11 12.14 6.96
C MET A 93 -8.07 13.24 5.88
N GLN A 94 -7.78 14.50 6.27
CA GLN A 94 -7.73 15.64 5.34
C GLN A 94 -6.62 15.45 4.29
N GLN A 95 -5.47 14.90 4.69
CA GLN A 95 -4.39 14.63 3.77
C GLN A 95 -4.82 13.60 2.71
N ASN A 96 -5.43 12.49 3.14
CA ASN A 96 -5.92 11.45 2.22
C ASN A 96 -6.98 11.99 1.26
N ARG A 97 -7.92 12.81 1.75
CA ARG A 97 -8.92 13.49 0.89
C ARG A 97 -8.27 14.41 -0.14
N THR A 98 -7.23 15.15 0.23
CA THR A 98 -6.51 16.01 -0.74
C THR A 98 -5.76 15.20 -1.79
N MET A 99 -5.31 13.98 -1.48
CA MET A 99 -4.71 13.09 -2.49
C MET A 99 -5.73 12.71 -3.57
N LEU A 100 -6.96 12.41 -3.17
CA LEU A 100 -8.05 12.13 -4.09
C LEU A 100 -8.36 13.33 -4.98
N VAL A 101 -8.50 14.52 -4.38
CA VAL A 101 -8.83 15.76 -5.11
C VAL A 101 -7.68 16.22 -6.02
N ASP A 102 -6.43 15.99 -5.62
CA ASP A 102 -5.25 16.38 -6.38
C ASP A 102 -4.99 15.48 -7.62
N GLY A 103 -5.70 14.34 -7.75
CA GLY A 103 -5.63 13.49 -8.95
C GLY A 103 -4.53 12.43 -8.91
N HIS A 104 -4.19 11.90 -7.72
CA HIS A 104 -3.36 10.69 -7.62
C HIS A 104 -4.10 9.47 -8.21
N THR A 105 -3.35 8.42 -8.51
CA THR A 105 -3.92 7.20 -9.11
C THR A 105 -4.72 6.36 -8.11
N GLY A 106 -4.37 6.42 -6.83
CA GLY A 106 -5.05 5.68 -5.78
C GLY A 106 -4.52 6.03 -4.39
N LEU A 107 -5.06 5.39 -3.36
CA LEU A 107 -4.62 5.52 -1.98
C LEU A 107 -4.01 4.20 -1.51
N GLU A 108 -2.76 4.26 -1.07
CA GLU A 108 -2.09 3.16 -0.38
C GLU A 108 -2.31 3.28 1.13
N HIS A 109 -2.57 2.17 1.80
CA HIS A 109 -3.02 2.02 3.17
C HIS A 109 -4.46 2.44 3.44
N SER A 110 -4.98 1.96 4.57
CA SER A 110 -6.36 2.18 4.96
C SER A 110 -6.65 3.66 5.23
N PHE A 111 -7.85 4.06 4.89
CA PHE A 111 -8.39 5.33 5.35
C PHE A 111 -8.41 5.33 6.90
N PRO A 112 -8.05 6.44 7.57
CA PRO A 112 -7.79 6.43 9.02
C PRO A 112 -9.06 6.42 9.89
N VAL A 113 -10.17 6.03 9.32
CA VAL A 113 -11.46 5.81 9.98
C VAL A 113 -12.06 4.50 9.48
N THR A 114 -12.81 3.83 10.32
CA THR A 114 -13.41 2.53 9.98
C THR A 114 -14.44 2.63 8.86
N ARG A 115 -15.06 3.79 8.68
CA ARG A 115 -15.97 4.11 7.61
C ARG A 115 -15.88 5.59 7.25
N GLY A 116 -15.80 5.90 5.94
CA GLY A 116 -15.92 7.26 5.43
C GLY A 116 -17.35 7.77 5.48
N TYR A 117 -17.52 9.09 5.54
CA TYR A 117 -18.84 9.73 5.40
C TYR A 117 -19.31 9.68 3.94
N ASP A 118 -20.61 9.89 3.74
CA ASP A 118 -21.24 9.78 2.42
C ASP A 118 -20.67 10.77 1.40
N ASP A 119 -20.28 11.98 1.82
CA ASP A 119 -19.60 12.96 0.95
C ASP A 119 -18.26 12.47 0.43
N VAL A 120 -17.48 11.81 1.29
CA VAL A 120 -16.18 11.19 0.91
C VAL A 120 -16.42 10.03 -0.04
N THR A 121 -17.41 9.19 0.27
CA THR A 121 -17.76 8.03 -0.56
C THR A 121 -18.26 8.47 -1.95
N GLN A 122 -19.09 9.51 -2.02
CA GLN A 122 -19.57 10.08 -3.28
C GLN A 122 -18.43 10.67 -4.10
N LEU A 123 -17.55 11.46 -3.46
CA LEU A 123 -16.39 12.05 -4.13
C LEU A 123 -15.47 10.96 -4.68
N TRP A 124 -15.20 9.92 -3.91
CA TRP A 124 -14.33 8.83 -4.32
C TRP A 124 -14.89 8.06 -5.51
N SER A 125 -16.16 7.66 -5.44
CA SER A 125 -16.83 6.92 -6.51
C SER A 125 -17.06 7.73 -7.79
N ALA A 126 -16.94 9.06 -7.73
CA ALA A 126 -16.99 9.93 -8.90
C ALA A 126 -15.64 10.09 -9.62
N THR A 127 -14.59 9.40 -9.14
CA THR A 127 -13.24 9.46 -9.70
C THR A 127 -12.75 8.05 -10.04
N GLU A 128 -11.64 7.98 -10.78
CA GLU A 128 -10.91 6.71 -11.04
C GLU A 128 -9.86 6.40 -9.95
N PHE A 129 -9.91 7.10 -8.80
CA PHE A 129 -8.97 6.95 -7.71
C PHE A 129 -9.12 5.57 -7.04
N GLY A 130 -8.12 4.71 -7.20
CA GLY A 130 -8.11 3.36 -6.65
C GLY A 130 -7.89 3.30 -5.14
N TYR A 131 -8.01 2.11 -4.57
CA TYR A 131 -7.80 1.88 -3.14
C TYR A 131 -7.06 0.58 -2.88
N THR A 132 -5.91 0.68 -2.20
CA THR A 132 -5.14 -0.45 -1.69
C THR A 132 -5.10 -0.37 -0.16
N PRO A 133 -6.14 -0.85 0.54
CA PRO A 133 -6.31 -0.58 1.98
C PRO A 133 -5.22 -1.15 2.89
N THR A 134 -4.61 -2.27 2.52
CA THR A 134 -3.59 -2.94 3.33
C THR A 134 -4.08 -3.19 4.76
N PHE A 135 -5.05 -4.07 4.92
CA PHE A 135 -5.76 -4.34 6.19
C PHE A 135 -4.83 -4.82 7.30
N ILE A 136 -3.74 -5.51 6.95
CA ILE A 136 -2.75 -5.99 7.91
C ILE A 136 -1.99 -4.87 8.62
N VAL A 137 -1.96 -3.65 8.06
CA VAL A 137 -1.39 -2.44 8.67
C VAL A 137 -2.42 -1.31 8.72
N SER A 138 -3.69 -1.63 8.97
CA SER A 138 -4.78 -0.66 9.01
C SER A 138 -4.59 0.40 10.11
N TYR A 139 -4.90 1.66 9.76
CA TYR A 139 -4.86 2.76 10.71
C TYR A 139 -6.11 2.80 11.60
N GLY A 140 -5.98 3.50 12.74
CA GLY A 140 -7.10 3.80 13.63
C GLY A 140 -7.42 2.75 14.69
N GLY A 141 -6.56 1.72 14.84
CA GLY A 141 -6.74 0.68 15.86
C GLY A 141 -5.69 -0.40 15.81
N LEU A 142 -6.02 -1.55 16.34
CA LEU A 142 -5.16 -2.73 16.25
C LEU A 142 -5.11 -3.24 14.82
N MET A 143 -3.90 -3.55 14.37
CA MET A 143 -3.65 -3.97 12.99
C MET A 143 -4.19 -5.38 12.72
N GLY A 144 -4.57 -5.63 11.48
CA GLY A 144 -4.96 -6.98 11.06
C GLY A 144 -3.80 -7.99 11.13
N GLU A 145 -2.55 -7.53 11.07
CA GLU A 145 -1.38 -8.39 11.25
C GLU A 145 -1.38 -9.07 12.63
N GLU A 146 -1.63 -8.35 13.71
CA GLU A 146 -1.68 -8.93 15.07
C GLU A 146 -2.81 -9.95 15.19
N TYR A 147 -3.99 -9.63 14.61
CA TYR A 147 -5.11 -10.56 14.57
C TYR A 147 -4.75 -11.88 13.88
N TRP A 148 -4.26 -11.80 12.65
CA TRP A 148 -3.93 -12.98 11.85
C TRP A 148 -2.74 -13.74 12.41
N TYR A 149 -1.78 -13.05 13.00
CA TYR A 149 -0.64 -13.66 13.67
C TYR A 149 -1.09 -14.59 14.78
N ASP A 150 -2.05 -14.15 15.59
CA ASP A 150 -2.62 -14.93 16.68
C ASP A 150 -3.50 -16.08 16.17
N ARG A 151 -4.38 -15.81 15.22
CA ARG A 151 -5.35 -16.78 14.69
C ARG A 151 -4.73 -17.86 13.82
N THR A 152 -3.61 -17.61 13.16
CA THR A 152 -2.93 -18.57 12.27
C THR A 152 -1.73 -19.24 12.93
N GLU A 153 -1.43 -18.90 14.18
CA GLU A 153 -0.32 -19.47 14.94
C GLU A 153 0.97 -19.58 14.11
N VAL A 154 1.41 -18.47 13.54
CA VAL A 154 2.56 -18.38 12.60
C VAL A 154 3.79 -19.13 13.12
N TRP A 155 4.04 -19.05 14.42
CA TRP A 155 5.15 -19.73 15.11
C TRP A 155 5.08 -21.26 15.10
N LYS A 156 3.95 -21.85 14.72
CA LYS A 156 3.75 -23.29 14.57
C LYS A 156 3.68 -23.73 13.11
N ASN A 157 3.73 -22.80 12.16
CA ASN A 157 3.61 -23.11 10.73
C ASN A 157 4.88 -23.81 10.24
N GLU A 158 4.80 -25.11 9.98
CA GLU A 158 5.94 -25.95 9.61
C GLU A 158 6.66 -25.44 8.34
N ARG A 159 5.92 -24.91 7.36
CA ARG A 159 6.51 -24.37 6.14
C ARG A 159 7.32 -23.12 6.43
N LEU A 160 6.79 -22.19 7.24
CA LEU A 160 7.52 -20.99 7.64
C LEU A 160 8.74 -21.35 8.49
N LEU A 161 8.60 -22.24 9.47
CA LEU A 161 9.71 -22.71 10.30
C LEU A 161 10.84 -23.35 9.48
N ARG A 162 10.51 -23.96 8.34
CA ARG A 162 11.51 -24.58 7.46
C ARG A 162 12.25 -23.59 6.57
N TYR A 163 11.60 -22.54 6.11
CA TYR A 163 12.12 -21.67 5.06
C TYR A 163 12.41 -20.24 5.48
N VAL A 164 11.91 -19.81 6.63
CA VAL A 164 12.09 -18.44 7.15
C VAL A 164 12.98 -18.49 8.41
N PRO A 165 14.01 -17.66 8.51
CA PRO A 165 14.85 -17.59 9.70
C PRO A 165 14.03 -17.34 10.96
N SER A 166 14.34 -18.05 12.05
CA SER A 166 13.65 -17.93 13.34
C SER A 166 13.67 -16.50 13.88
N THR A 167 14.77 -15.77 13.68
CA THR A 167 14.88 -14.36 14.08
C THR A 167 13.83 -13.46 13.43
N MET A 168 13.35 -13.80 12.24
CA MET A 168 12.26 -13.09 11.56
C MET A 168 10.89 -13.53 12.09
N LEU A 169 10.68 -14.83 12.31
CA LEU A 169 9.42 -15.37 12.82
C LEU A 169 9.20 -15.00 14.29
N ASP A 170 10.21 -15.15 15.12
CA ASP A 170 10.12 -14.97 16.57
C ASP A 170 9.97 -13.50 16.97
N SER A 171 10.50 -12.57 16.18
CA SER A 171 10.50 -11.15 16.50
C SER A 171 9.10 -10.58 16.79
N ARG A 172 8.06 -11.13 16.18
CA ARG A 172 6.66 -10.72 16.37
C ARG A 172 5.80 -11.75 17.09
N SER A 173 6.36 -12.93 17.39
CA SER A 173 5.65 -13.98 18.15
C SER A 173 5.70 -13.75 19.65
N ILE A 174 6.79 -13.15 20.16
CA ILE A 174 7.11 -13.13 21.60
C ILE A 174 6.35 -12.02 22.35
N ARG A 175 6.13 -10.85 21.75
CA ARG A 175 5.50 -9.69 22.42
C ARG A 175 4.51 -9.01 21.50
N ARG A 176 3.54 -9.76 20.99
CA ARG A 176 2.49 -9.19 20.14
C ARG A 176 1.32 -8.65 20.97
N PRO A 177 0.64 -7.61 20.51
CA PRO A 177 -0.65 -7.23 21.07
C PRO A 177 -1.68 -8.32 20.85
N THR A 178 -2.49 -8.58 21.87
CA THR A 178 -3.66 -9.47 21.78
C THR A 178 -4.88 -8.75 22.34
N ALA A 179 -6.02 -8.93 21.71
CA ALA A 179 -7.26 -8.30 22.13
C ALA A 179 -8.47 -9.14 21.73
N PRO A 180 -9.65 -8.87 22.33
CA PRO A 180 -10.92 -9.39 21.81
C PRO A 180 -11.14 -9.00 20.36
N ASP A 181 -11.81 -9.85 19.59
CA ASP A 181 -12.03 -9.68 18.16
C ASP A 181 -12.67 -8.34 17.77
N ASN A 182 -13.54 -7.83 18.63
CA ASN A 182 -14.24 -6.56 18.40
C ASN A 182 -13.36 -5.30 18.55
N GLN A 183 -12.12 -5.44 18.99
CA GLN A 183 -11.15 -4.34 19.09
C GLN A 183 -10.26 -4.19 17.86
N TYR A 184 -10.27 -5.17 16.97
CA TYR A 184 -9.57 -5.08 15.68
C TYR A 184 -10.42 -4.33 14.66
N THR A 185 -9.83 -3.33 14.01
CA THR A 185 -10.56 -2.42 13.10
C THR A 185 -10.59 -2.89 11.66
N HIS A 186 -9.68 -3.77 11.27
CA HIS A 186 -9.56 -4.22 9.88
C HIS A 186 -10.86 -4.81 9.29
N PRO A 187 -11.75 -5.53 10.02
CA PRO A 187 -12.98 -6.01 9.42
C PRO A 187 -13.95 -4.88 9.05
N GLN A 188 -14.00 -3.81 9.86
CA GLN A 188 -14.83 -2.64 9.52
C GLN A 188 -14.24 -1.85 8.35
N VAL A 189 -12.91 -1.70 8.31
CA VAL A 189 -12.20 -1.09 7.18
C VAL A 189 -12.45 -1.89 5.90
N ALA A 190 -12.45 -3.22 5.99
CA ALA A 190 -12.75 -4.08 4.85
C ALA A 190 -14.21 -3.96 4.38
N LYS A 191 -15.17 -3.80 5.29
CA LYS A 191 -16.58 -3.49 4.93
C LYS A 191 -16.68 -2.18 4.18
N TYR A 192 -15.97 -1.16 4.62
CA TYR A 192 -15.97 0.13 3.91
C TYR A 192 -15.29 0.02 2.53
N ALA A 193 -14.20 -0.72 2.42
CA ALA A 193 -13.59 -1.01 1.12
C ALA A 193 -14.56 -1.74 0.18
N LYS A 194 -15.35 -2.68 0.70
CA LYS A 194 -16.41 -3.36 -0.06
C LYS A 194 -17.51 -2.38 -0.51
N GLU A 195 -17.94 -1.47 0.36
CA GLU A 195 -18.91 -0.42 0.02
C GLU A 195 -18.38 0.47 -1.12
N LEU A 196 -17.13 0.88 -1.08
CA LEU A 196 -16.46 1.64 -2.15
C LEU A 196 -16.44 0.84 -3.47
N ARG A 197 -16.04 -0.44 -3.39
CA ARG A 197 -16.01 -1.34 -4.54
C ARG A 197 -17.40 -1.48 -5.19
N ASP A 198 -18.46 -1.60 -4.40
CA ASP A 198 -19.83 -1.71 -4.90
C ASP A 198 -20.33 -0.41 -5.56
N LYS A 199 -19.67 0.70 -5.29
CA LYS A 199 -19.88 2.00 -5.95
C LYS A 199 -18.91 2.26 -7.12
N GLY A 200 -18.14 1.25 -7.53
CA GLY A 200 -17.28 1.33 -8.72
C GLY A 200 -15.81 1.66 -8.46
N VAL A 201 -15.40 1.86 -7.21
CA VAL A 201 -13.98 2.09 -6.88
C VAL A 201 -13.18 0.80 -7.08
N SER A 202 -12.04 0.88 -7.77
CA SER A 202 -11.10 -0.23 -7.89
C SER A 202 -10.40 -0.50 -6.57
N VAL A 203 -10.61 -1.68 -5.99
CA VAL A 203 -9.97 -2.08 -4.72
C VAL A 203 -8.94 -3.15 -4.99
N HIS A 204 -7.73 -2.98 -4.45
CA HIS A 204 -6.56 -3.83 -4.67
C HIS A 204 -6.07 -4.47 -3.38
N ILE A 205 -5.31 -5.55 -3.52
CA ILE A 205 -4.66 -6.25 -2.40
C ILE A 205 -3.35 -5.55 -2.06
N GLY A 206 -3.10 -5.28 -0.76
CA GLY A 206 -1.87 -4.70 -0.28
C GLY A 206 -1.27 -5.47 0.88
N ALA A 207 -0.24 -6.28 0.63
CA ALA A 207 0.36 -7.14 1.65
C ALA A 207 1.53 -6.53 2.42
N HIS A 208 1.98 -5.33 2.07
CA HIS A 208 3.04 -4.54 2.74
C HIS A 208 4.36 -5.30 3.01
N GLY A 209 4.58 -6.44 2.35
CA GLY A 209 5.78 -7.26 2.53
C GLY A 209 5.83 -8.07 3.84
N GLN A 210 4.75 -8.15 4.60
CA GLN A 210 4.71 -8.98 5.80
C GLN A 210 4.65 -10.46 5.46
N ARG A 211 5.46 -11.24 6.17
CA ARG A 211 5.40 -12.70 6.21
C ARG A 211 5.51 -13.41 4.88
N GLU A 212 6.43 -12.97 4.01
CA GLU A 212 6.88 -13.72 2.83
C GLU A 212 5.76 -14.43 2.06
N GLY A 213 4.75 -13.65 1.64
CA GLY A 213 3.58 -14.14 0.90
C GLY A 213 2.37 -14.51 1.78
N LEU A 214 2.54 -14.90 3.05
CA LEU A 214 1.42 -15.16 3.96
C LEU A 214 0.55 -13.90 4.17
N GLY A 215 1.18 -12.72 4.22
CA GLY A 215 0.48 -11.45 4.31
C GLY A 215 -0.52 -11.21 3.18
N ALA A 216 -0.25 -11.68 1.97
CA ALA A 216 -1.20 -11.60 0.86
C ALA A 216 -2.45 -12.45 1.10
N HIS A 217 -2.30 -13.63 1.72
CA HIS A 217 -3.44 -14.46 2.12
C HIS A 217 -4.24 -13.79 3.24
N TRP A 218 -3.58 -13.16 4.21
CA TRP A 218 -4.26 -12.40 5.26
C TRP A 218 -5.06 -11.22 4.72
N GLU A 219 -4.55 -10.54 3.69
CA GLU A 219 -5.32 -9.50 3.00
C GLU A 219 -6.59 -10.08 2.36
N LEU A 220 -6.49 -11.19 1.64
CA LEU A 220 -7.63 -11.87 1.05
C LEU A 220 -8.66 -12.30 2.11
N TRP A 221 -8.22 -12.88 3.22
CA TRP A 221 -9.10 -13.28 4.31
C TRP A 221 -9.72 -12.06 5.02
N SER A 222 -8.99 -10.97 5.13
CA SER A 222 -9.56 -9.70 5.64
C SER A 222 -10.61 -9.13 4.70
N MET A 223 -10.41 -9.23 3.39
CA MET A 223 -11.42 -8.86 2.40
C MET A 223 -12.69 -9.72 2.56
N GLU A 224 -12.54 -11.03 2.75
CA GLU A 224 -13.67 -11.94 3.01
C GLU A 224 -14.43 -11.53 4.28
N GLN A 225 -13.74 -11.19 5.37
CA GLN A 225 -14.36 -10.64 6.58
C GLN A 225 -15.13 -9.34 6.32
N GLY A 226 -14.72 -8.56 5.33
CA GLY A 226 -15.41 -7.37 4.85
C GLY A 226 -16.61 -7.64 3.95
N GLY A 227 -16.81 -8.89 3.53
CA GLY A 227 -17.92 -9.30 2.67
C GLY A 227 -17.55 -9.37 1.17
N PHE A 228 -16.29 -9.33 0.81
CA PHE A 228 -15.87 -9.66 -0.56
C PHE A 228 -16.07 -11.16 -0.82
N THR A 229 -16.38 -11.49 -2.06
CA THR A 229 -16.46 -12.87 -2.52
C THR A 229 -15.14 -13.30 -3.14
N PRO A 230 -14.83 -14.61 -3.20
CA PRO A 230 -13.61 -15.11 -3.85
C PRO A 230 -13.55 -14.83 -5.37
N TRP A 231 -14.66 -14.45 -5.97
CA TRP A 231 -14.84 -14.16 -7.42
C TRP A 231 -15.14 -12.70 -7.68
#